data_a3923b038d7c2fcb02fb48669675da91
#
_entry.id   a3923b038d7c2fcb02fb48669675da91
#
_cell.length_a   1.000
_cell.length_b   1.000
_cell.length_c   1.000
_cell.angle_alpha   90.00
_cell.angle_beta   90.00
_cell.angle_gamma   90.00
#
_symmetry.space_group_name_H-M   'P 1'
#
loop_
_entity.id
_entity.type
_entity.pdbx_description
1 polymer ?
#
loop_
_entity_poly.entity_id
_entity_poly.type
_entity_poly.pdbx_seq_one_letter_code
_entity_poly.pdbx_strand_id
1 'polypeptide(L)'
;MLEVLKVSITRGINHIGLTVPNIDDATRFFTDALEGQIAYDSQTKLEPPRDGSFVEYVLGLTPGAQIVKKRMMVFGNGPNIEMFEFENAQQQPAQQLQDIGFTHISFYVDNFEAALQRVKKAGGQPISEPHSNTKYEDTADNQTVYIKTPWGSLIELQTVPHGYYYPGNSERAVFIPKSQKTYD
;
A
#
# COMPACT_ATOMS: atom_id res chain seq x y z
N MET A 1 39.52 -19.52 9.60
CA MET A 1 38.10 -19.76 9.88
C MET A 1 37.33 -18.99 8.78
N LEU A 2 36.76 -19.75 7.81
CA LEU A 2 36.02 -19.15 6.70
C LEU A 2 34.71 -18.55 7.28
N GLU A 3 34.57 -17.24 7.21
CA GLU A 3 33.30 -16.56 7.48
C GLU A 3 32.28 -17.05 6.46
N VAL A 4 31.31 -17.87 6.90
CA VAL A 4 30.18 -18.23 6.08
C VAL A 4 29.33 -16.96 5.90
N LEU A 5 29.42 -16.34 4.74
CA LEU A 5 28.56 -15.22 4.37
C LEU A 5 27.10 -15.68 4.54
N LYS A 6 26.41 -15.12 5.54
CA LYS A 6 25.00 -15.39 5.79
C LYS A 6 24.19 -14.70 4.67
N VAL A 7 23.91 -15.47 3.60
CA VAL A 7 23.11 -14.96 2.49
C VAL A 7 21.68 -14.80 3.00
N SER A 8 21.15 -13.58 2.95
CA SER A 8 19.76 -13.34 3.26
C SER A 8 18.86 -14.01 2.22
N ILE A 9 17.86 -14.79 2.68
CA ILE A 9 16.88 -15.45 1.80
C ILE A 9 15.94 -14.43 1.17
N THR A 10 15.57 -13.40 1.92
CA THR A 10 14.60 -12.38 1.49
C THR A 10 15.32 -11.08 1.14
N ARG A 11 15.04 -10.52 -0.05
CA ARG A 11 15.55 -9.22 -0.46
C ARG A 11 14.71 -8.06 0.08
N GLY A 12 13.39 -8.24 0.23
CA GLY A 12 12.43 -7.24 0.65
C GLY A 12 11.04 -7.56 0.13
N ILE A 13 10.09 -6.65 0.36
CA ILE A 13 8.73 -6.74 -0.17
C ILE A 13 8.74 -6.23 -1.61
N ASN A 14 8.23 -7.03 -2.56
CA ASN A 14 8.08 -6.63 -3.96
C ASN A 14 6.79 -5.82 -4.17
N HIS A 15 5.66 -6.37 -3.74
CA HIS A 15 4.35 -5.72 -3.84
C HIS A 15 3.41 -6.19 -2.73
N ILE A 16 2.34 -5.44 -2.57
CA ILE A 16 1.19 -5.77 -1.73
C ILE A 16 -0.01 -5.93 -2.68
N GLY A 17 -0.76 -7.03 -2.55
CA GLY A 17 -2.00 -7.25 -3.31
C GLY A 17 -3.14 -6.43 -2.73
N LEU A 18 -3.90 -5.74 -3.60
CA LEU A 18 -5.05 -4.95 -3.22
C LEU A 18 -6.21 -5.20 -4.20
N THR A 19 -7.29 -5.76 -3.69
CA THR A 19 -8.53 -5.88 -4.48
C THR A 19 -9.36 -4.62 -4.33
N VAL A 20 -9.83 -4.07 -5.46
CA VAL A 20 -10.63 -2.85 -5.53
C VAL A 20 -11.87 -3.06 -6.41
N PRO A 21 -12.98 -2.33 -6.16
CA PRO A 21 -14.18 -2.44 -6.98
C PRO A 21 -13.97 -2.00 -8.44
N ASN A 22 -13.09 -1.03 -8.67
CA ASN A 22 -12.75 -0.49 -9.99
C ASN A 22 -11.29 -0.01 -9.98
N ILE A 23 -10.44 -0.60 -10.83
CA ILE A 23 -9.02 -0.27 -10.89
C ILE A 23 -8.79 1.15 -11.44
N ASP A 24 -9.61 1.65 -12.35
CA ASP A 24 -9.40 2.98 -12.92
C ASP A 24 -9.73 4.08 -11.91
N ASP A 25 -10.76 3.90 -11.10
CA ASP A 25 -11.09 4.80 -9.99
C ASP A 25 -10.01 4.77 -8.90
N ALA A 26 -9.55 3.57 -8.52
CA ALA A 26 -8.46 3.42 -7.56
C ALA A 26 -7.15 4.02 -8.08
N THR A 27 -6.86 3.86 -9.37
CA THR A 27 -5.69 4.48 -10.01
C THR A 27 -5.75 6.00 -9.93
N ARG A 28 -6.91 6.60 -10.27
CA ARG A 28 -7.10 8.06 -10.13
C ARG A 28 -6.83 8.52 -8.71
N PHE A 29 -7.45 7.85 -7.73
CA PHE A 29 -7.22 8.15 -6.32
C PHE A 29 -5.73 8.14 -5.97
N PHE A 30 -5.03 7.06 -6.27
CA PHE A 30 -3.61 6.92 -5.93
C PHE A 30 -2.70 7.88 -6.69
N THR A 31 -3.01 8.18 -7.95
CA THR A 31 -2.25 9.16 -8.74
C THR A 31 -2.45 10.57 -8.20
N ASP A 32 -3.70 10.99 -7.96
CA ASP A 32 -4.02 12.34 -7.51
C ASP A 32 -3.59 12.59 -6.06
N ALA A 33 -3.75 11.58 -5.19
CA ALA A 33 -3.44 11.68 -3.78
C ALA A 33 -1.94 11.51 -3.47
N LEU A 34 -1.30 10.50 -4.06
CA LEU A 34 -0.01 9.96 -3.62
C LEU A 34 1.02 9.81 -4.76
N GLU A 35 0.76 10.42 -5.92
CA GLU A 35 1.66 10.41 -7.09
C GLU A 35 2.00 9.00 -7.59
N GLY A 36 1.08 8.04 -7.33
CA GLY A 36 1.21 6.68 -7.83
C GLY A 36 1.27 6.64 -9.35
N GLN A 37 2.17 5.84 -9.89
CA GLN A 37 2.40 5.69 -11.33
C GLN A 37 2.08 4.27 -11.78
N ILE A 38 1.48 4.13 -12.97
CA ILE A 38 1.21 2.83 -13.56
C ILE A 38 2.53 2.25 -14.10
N ALA A 39 2.92 1.07 -13.62
CA ALA A 39 4.01 0.32 -14.23
C ALA A 39 3.53 -0.45 -15.47
N TYR A 40 2.46 -1.25 -15.31
CA TYR A 40 1.84 -2.01 -16.38
C TYR A 40 0.48 -2.58 -15.98
N ASP A 41 -0.32 -2.97 -16.98
CA ASP A 41 -1.47 -3.85 -16.82
C ASP A 41 -1.07 -5.26 -17.28
N SER A 42 -1.26 -6.26 -16.43
CA SER A 42 -1.03 -7.68 -16.77
C SER A 42 -2.34 -8.40 -17.15
N GLN A 43 -3.46 -7.74 -17.02
CA GLN A 43 -4.80 -8.10 -17.50
C GLN A 43 -5.59 -6.83 -17.76
N THR A 44 -6.27 -6.76 -18.92
CA THR A 44 -7.13 -5.63 -19.29
C THR A 44 -8.55 -6.11 -19.58
N LYS A 45 -9.53 -5.20 -19.50
CA LYS A 45 -10.94 -5.52 -19.84
C LYS A 45 -11.18 -5.78 -21.33
N LEU A 46 -10.16 -5.59 -22.17
CA LEU A 46 -10.21 -5.92 -23.61
C LEU A 46 -9.88 -7.38 -23.88
N GLU A 47 -9.35 -8.08 -22.88
CA GLU A 47 -8.97 -9.48 -22.95
C GLU A 47 -10.03 -10.33 -22.24
N PRO A 48 -10.20 -11.62 -22.62
CA PRO A 48 -11.03 -12.52 -21.85
C PRO A 48 -10.62 -12.55 -20.38
N PRO A 49 -11.57 -12.57 -19.42
CA PRO A 49 -11.25 -12.67 -18.01
C PRO A 49 -10.36 -13.88 -17.71
N ARG A 50 -9.49 -13.75 -16.72
CA ARG A 50 -8.72 -14.91 -16.20
C ARG A 50 -9.58 -15.63 -15.17
N ASP A 51 -10.00 -16.84 -15.50
CA ASP A 51 -10.87 -17.70 -14.70
C ASP A 51 -10.58 -19.18 -14.91
N GLY A 52 -11.46 -20.02 -14.39
CA GLY A 52 -11.44 -21.47 -14.51
C GLY A 52 -10.60 -22.16 -13.43
N SER A 53 -10.77 -23.48 -13.35
CA SER A 53 -10.27 -24.31 -12.24
C SER A 53 -8.77 -24.20 -11.99
N PHE A 54 -7.95 -23.98 -13.02
CA PHE A 54 -6.52 -23.78 -12.85
C PHE A 54 -6.20 -22.46 -12.17
N VAL A 55 -6.85 -21.36 -12.58
CA VAL A 55 -6.67 -20.02 -11.97
C VAL A 55 -7.16 -20.02 -10.52
N GLU A 56 -8.32 -20.62 -10.28
CA GLU A 56 -8.89 -20.81 -8.94
C GLU A 56 -7.93 -21.58 -8.03
N TYR A 57 -7.36 -22.67 -8.54
CA TYR A 57 -6.41 -23.50 -7.76
C TYR A 57 -5.10 -22.75 -7.41
N VAL A 58 -4.47 -22.10 -8.40
CA VAL A 58 -3.15 -21.47 -8.17
C VAL A 58 -3.23 -20.16 -7.38
N LEU A 59 -4.38 -19.49 -7.40
CA LEU A 59 -4.59 -18.21 -6.69
C LEU A 59 -5.46 -18.36 -5.44
N GLY A 60 -6.00 -19.54 -5.17
CA GLY A 60 -6.90 -19.79 -4.04
C GLY A 60 -8.24 -19.06 -4.15
N LEU A 61 -8.74 -18.87 -5.37
CA LEU A 61 -9.99 -18.16 -5.60
C LEU A 61 -11.21 -19.04 -5.34
N THR A 62 -12.33 -18.41 -5.02
CA THR A 62 -13.62 -19.10 -4.99
C THR A 62 -14.05 -19.51 -6.40
N PRO A 63 -14.76 -20.65 -6.57
CA PRO A 63 -15.22 -21.09 -7.88
C PRO A 63 -16.05 -20.02 -8.61
N GLY A 64 -15.72 -19.79 -9.88
CA GLY A 64 -16.38 -18.82 -10.75
C GLY A 64 -15.89 -17.39 -10.65
N ALA A 65 -14.97 -17.07 -9.73
CA ALA A 65 -14.38 -15.74 -9.64
C ALA A 65 -13.53 -15.43 -10.88
N GLN A 66 -13.71 -14.25 -11.45
CA GLN A 66 -13.08 -13.81 -12.69
C GLN A 66 -12.23 -12.57 -12.47
N ILE A 67 -10.94 -12.63 -12.79
CA ILE A 67 -10.06 -11.44 -12.79
C ILE A 67 -10.28 -10.74 -14.13
N VAL A 68 -10.91 -9.57 -14.09
CA VAL A 68 -11.20 -8.77 -15.30
C VAL A 68 -10.14 -7.71 -15.57
N LYS A 69 -9.43 -7.26 -14.53
CA LYS A 69 -8.32 -6.32 -14.67
C LYS A 69 -7.29 -6.52 -13.57
N LYS A 70 -6.01 -6.31 -13.93
CA LYS A 70 -4.90 -6.41 -13.00
C LYS A 70 -3.83 -5.38 -13.37
N ARG A 71 -3.44 -4.55 -12.40
CA ARG A 71 -2.51 -3.42 -12.60
C ARG A 71 -1.45 -3.37 -11.51
N MET A 72 -0.21 -3.12 -11.92
CA MET A 72 0.88 -2.80 -11.02
C MET A 72 1.09 -1.29 -10.94
N MET A 73 1.07 -0.74 -9.72
CA MET A 73 1.40 0.65 -9.44
C MET A 73 2.66 0.78 -8.61
N VAL A 74 3.42 1.83 -8.89
CA VAL A 74 4.69 2.18 -8.21
C VAL A 74 4.48 3.44 -7.39
N PHE A 75 5.07 3.48 -6.20
CA PHE A 75 5.04 4.62 -5.29
C PHE A 75 6.45 4.94 -4.82
N GLY A 76 7.03 6.03 -5.31
CA GLY A 76 8.36 6.44 -4.90
C GLY A 76 9.39 5.31 -4.97
N ASN A 77 10.11 5.09 -3.87
CA ASN A 77 11.12 4.04 -3.69
C ASN A 77 10.63 2.89 -2.78
N GLY A 78 9.33 2.81 -2.52
CA GLY A 78 8.70 1.79 -1.69
C GLY A 78 8.33 0.52 -2.45
N PRO A 79 7.69 -0.45 -1.78
CA PRO A 79 7.06 -1.59 -2.45
C PRO A 79 5.90 -1.14 -3.33
N ASN A 80 5.60 -1.96 -4.34
CA ASN A 80 4.54 -1.71 -5.30
C ASN A 80 3.17 -2.13 -4.74
N ILE A 81 2.09 -1.71 -5.41
CA ILE A 81 0.74 -2.24 -5.20
C ILE A 81 0.29 -2.95 -6.47
N GLU A 82 -0.05 -4.24 -6.33
CA GLU A 82 -0.67 -5.02 -7.38
C GLU A 82 -2.18 -5.01 -7.17
N MET A 83 -2.91 -4.26 -7.99
CA MET A 83 -4.36 -4.13 -7.89
C MET A 83 -5.09 -5.18 -8.72
N PHE A 84 -6.18 -5.69 -8.15
CA PHE A 84 -7.09 -6.66 -8.78
C PHE A 84 -8.50 -6.10 -8.83
N GLU A 85 -9.19 -6.31 -9.95
CA GLU A 85 -10.62 -6.11 -10.13
C GLU A 85 -11.25 -7.44 -10.54
N PHE A 86 -12.31 -7.82 -9.82
CA PHE A 86 -12.98 -9.09 -10.02
C PHE A 86 -14.43 -8.87 -10.46
N GLU A 87 -14.94 -9.81 -11.26
CA GLU A 87 -16.36 -10.08 -11.48
C GLU A 87 -16.71 -11.47 -10.94
N ASN A 88 -18.00 -11.71 -10.69
CA ASN A 88 -18.54 -12.99 -10.21
C ASN A 88 -17.86 -13.53 -8.91
N ALA A 89 -17.27 -12.65 -8.11
CA ALA A 89 -16.65 -12.99 -6.84
C ALA A 89 -17.51 -12.56 -5.66
N GLN A 90 -17.62 -13.42 -4.63
CA GLN A 90 -18.22 -13.05 -3.34
C GLN A 90 -17.21 -12.24 -2.53
N GLN A 91 -17.25 -10.93 -2.68
CA GLN A 91 -16.34 -10.02 -1.96
C GLN A 91 -16.89 -9.68 -0.58
N GLN A 92 -15.99 -9.58 0.39
CA GLN A 92 -16.26 -9.01 1.70
C GLN A 92 -15.87 -7.53 1.71
N PRO A 93 -16.45 -6.71 2.59
CA PRO A 93 -15.99 -5.34 2.81
C PRO A 93 -14.50 -5.29 3.14
N ALA A 94 -13.87 -4.14 2.88
CA ALA A 94 -12.47 -3.93 3.26
C ALA A 94 -12.26 -4.12 4.76
N GLN A 95 -11.15 -4.76 5.14
CA GLN A 95 -10.82 -5.03 6.54
C GLN A 95 -10.60 -3.74 7.32
N GLN A 96 -11.02 -3.76 8.58
CA GLN A 96 -10.73 -2.71 9.54
C GLN A 96 -9.46 -3.07 10.32
N LEU A 97 -8.90 -2.12 11.08
CA LEU A 97 -7.62 -2.31 11.78
C LEU A 97 -7.60 -3.50 12.75
N GLN A 98 -8.75 -3.84 13.34
CA GLN A 98 -8.89 -4.96 14.30
C GLN A 98 -9.11 -6.33 13.62
N ASP A 99 -9.29 -6.40 12.32
CA ASP A 99 -9.56 -7.65 11.61
C ASP A 99 -8.25 -8.42 11.35
N ILE A 100 -8.34 -9.75 11.27
CA ILE A 100 -7.18 -10.59 10.99
C ILE A 100 -6.77 -10.42 9.52
N GLY A 101 -5.50 -10.11 9.25
CA GLY A 101 -4.93 -10.00 7.92
C GLY A 101 -4.17 -8.69 7.68
N PHE A 102 -3.97 -8.35 6.41
CA PHE A 102 -3.42 -7.05 6.01
C PHE A 102 -4.50 -5.99 6.12
N THR A 103 -4.34 -5.04 7.05
CA THR A 103 -5.38 -4.08 7.41
C THR A 103 -5.18 -2.70 6.79
N HIS A 104 -3.93 -2.28 6.57
CA HIS A 104 -3.60 -0.98 5.98
C HIS A 104 -2.25 -0.99 5.28
N ILE A 105 -2.02 0.06 4.49
CA ILE A 105 -0.74 0.39 3.87
C ILE A 105 -0.34 1.76 4.38
N SER A 106 0.86 1.88 4.94
CA SER A 106 1.43 3.16 5.39
C SER A 106 2.32 3.77 4.31
N PHE A 107 2.14 5.07 4.04
CA PHE A 107 2.91 5.86 3.09
C PHE A 107 3.72 6.93 3.82
N TYR A 108 5.02 6.93 3.61
CA TYR A 108 5.85 8.06 4.02
C TYR A 108 5.66 9.24 3.08
N VAL A 109 5.45 10.42 3.67
CA VAL A 109 5.30 11.67 2.92
C VAL A 109 6.23 12.74 3.50
N ASP A 110 6.87 13.53 2.63
CA ASP A 110 7.79 14.58 3.05
C ASP A 110 7.06 15.87 3.50
N ASN A 111 5.90 16.16 2.88
CA ASN A 111 5.05 17.27 3.26
C ASN A 111 3.68 16.72 3.66
N PHE A 112 3.51 16.54 4.97
CA PHE A 112 2.32 15.90 5.54
C PHE A 112 1.04 16.65 5.24
N GLU A 113 1.02 17.97 5.42
CA GLU A 113 -0.18 18.78 5.20
C GLU A 113 -0.60 18.77 3.72
N ALA A 114 0.35 18.95 2.81
CA ALA A 114 0.06 18.89 1.38
C ALA A 114 -0.47 17.50 0.95
N ALA A 115 0.13 16.42 1.46
CA ALA A 115 -0.33 15.06 1.18
C ALA A 115 -1.75 14.83 1.73
N LEU A 116 -2.04 15.26 2.96
CA LEU A 116 -3.36 15.13 3.57
C LEU A 116 -4.43 15.89 2.76
N GLN A 117 -4.14 17.11 2.31
CA GLN A 117 -5.06 17.89 1.48
C GLN A 117 -5.32 17.20 0.13
N ARG A 118 -4.28 16.66 -0.52
CA ARG A 118 -4.43 15.91 -1.77
C ARG A 118 -5.29 14.66 -1.58
N VAL A 119 -5.06 13.89 -0.52
CA VAL A 119 -5.85 12.69 -0.21
C VAL A 119 -7.32 13.05 0.04
N LYS A 120 -7.60 14.11 0.82
CA LYS A 120 -8.97 14.61 1.04
C LYS A 120 -9.63 15.01 -0.29
N LYS A 121 -8.93 15.75 -1.14
CA LYS A 121 -9.42 16.18 -2.46
C LYS A 121 -9.71 14.98 -3.38
N ALA A 122 -8.93 13.91 -3.30
CA ALA A 122 -9.15 12.69 -4.06
C ALA A 122 -10.27 11.80 -3.50
N GLY A 123 -10.91 12.19 -2.39
CA GLY A 123 -12.04 11.47 -1.79
C GLY A 123 -11.68 10.59 -0.59
N GLY A 124 -10.44 10.65 -0.11
CA GLY A 124 -10.04 9.98 1.12
C GLY A 124 -10.64 10.68 2.36
N GLN A 125 -11.04 9.90 3.34
CA GLN A 125 -11.69 10.37 4.57
C GLN A 125 -10.81 10.08 5.78
N PRO A 126 -10.11 11.07 6.36
CA PRO A 126 -9.37 10.89 7.60
C PRO A 126 -10.30 10.39 8.72
N ILE A 127 -9.81 9.43 9.51
CA ILE A 127 -10.57 8.88 10.65
C ILE A 127 -10.49 9.80 11.86
N SER A 128 -9.38 10.52 11.97
CA SER A 128 -9.12 11.47 13.07
C SER A 128 -8.38 12.70 12.54
N GLU A 129 -8.16 13.68 13.41
CA GLU A 129 -7.14 14.69 13.17
C GLU A 129 -5.73 14.03 13.19
N PRO A 130 -4.74 14.62 12.49
CA PRO A 130 -3.35 14.20 12.61
C PRO A 130 -2.88 14.21 14.06
N HIS A 131 -2.08 13.22 14.41
CA HIS A 131 -1.54 13.08 15.78
C HIS A 131 -0.09 12.57 15.73
N SER A 132 0.62 12.67 16.84
CA SER A 132 1.96 12.09 16.99
C SER A 132 1.88 10.56 16.95
N ASN A 133 2.97 9.93 16.54
CA ASN A 133 3.12 8.48 16.52
C ASN A 133 3.27 7.93 17.95
N THR A 134 3.44 6.62 18.08
CA THR A 134 3.52 5.97 19.38
C THR A 134 4.97 5.66 19.76
N LYS A 135 5.31 5.87 21.03
CA LYS A 135 6.54 5.43 21.70
C LYS A 135 7.81 5.59 20.85
N TYR A 136 8.21 4.55 20.11
CA TYR A 136 9.47 4.52 19.34
C TYR A 136 9.40 5.31 18.03
N GLU A 137 8.23 5.66 17.61
CA GLU A 137 7.96 6.45 16.39
C GLU A 137 7.62 7.91 16.72
N ASP A 138 7.51 8.26 18.00
CA ASP A 138 7.18 9.60 18.48
C ASP A 138 8.45 10.46 18.65
N THR A 139 9.17 10.64 17.55
CA THR A 139 10.26 11.63 17.48
C THR A 139 9.69 13.00 17.10
N ALA A 140 10.50 14.05 17.25
CA ALA A 140 10.06 15.41 16.95
C ALA A 140 9.48 15.51 15.52
N ASP A 141 8.36 16.21 15.40
CA ASP A 141 7.65 16.48 14.15
C ASP A 141 7.14 15.25 13.38
N ASN A 142 7.24 14.05 13.93
CA ASN A 142 6.59 12.89 13.37
C ASN A 142 5.07 13.00 13.54
N GLN A 143 4.34 12.73 12.47
CA GLN A 143 2.88 12.77 12.44
C GLN A 143 2.32 11.59 11.66
N THR A 144 1.14 11.15 12.05
CA THR A 144 0.37 10.13 11.33
C THR A 144 -1.11 10.44 11.32
N VAL A 145 -1.83 9.86 10.34
CA VAL A 145 -3.29 9.81 10.29
C VAL A 145 -3.75 8.62 9.47
N TYR A 146 -4.75 7.89 9.96
CA TYR A 146 -5.43 6.86 9.21
C TYR A 146 -6.54 7.45 8.35
N ILE A 147 -6.70 6.93 7.15
CA ILE A 147 -7.63 7.45 6.14
C ILE A 147 -8.37 6.28 5.50
N LYS A 148 -9.69 6.39 5.38
CA LYS A 148 -10.48 5.49 4.52
C LYS A 148 -10.41 5.96 3.08
N THR A 149 -10.03 5.03 2.20
CA THR A 149 -10.14 5.23 0.74
C THR A 149 -11.60 5.25 0.30
N PRO A 150 -11.94 5.72 -0.93
CA PRO A 150 -13.31 5.70 -1.43
C PRO A 150 -13.98 4.32 -1.43
N TRP A 151 -13.20 3.24 -1.47
CA TRP A 151 -13.69 1.85 -1.42
C TRP A 151 -13.58 1.20 -0.02
N GLY A 152 -13.18 1.97 1.00
CA GLY A 152 -13.20 1.57 2.41
C GLY A 152 -11.91 0.95 2.95
N SER A 153 -10.89 0.68 2.12
CA SER A 153 -9.59 0.22 2.61
C SER A 153 -8.90 1.31 3.42
N LEU A 154 -8.08 0.90 4.39
CA LEU A 154 -7.31 1.83 5.19
C LEU A 154 -5.95 2.10 4.54
N ILE A 155 -5.57 3.36 4.51
CA ILE A 155 -4.20 3.82 4.33
C ILE A 155 -3.80 4.67 5.52
N GLU A 156 -2.51 4.76 5.76
CA GLU A 156 -1.91 5.64 6.76
C GLU A 156 -0.98 6.60 6.03
N LEU A 157 -1.07 7.89 6.32
CA LEU A 157 -0.02 8.85 5.99
C LEU A 157 0.89 9.00 7.19
N GLN A 158 2.20 8.95 6.96
CA GLN A 158 3.20 9.10 7.99
C GLN A 158 4.34 10.00 7.50
N THR A 159 4.77 10.94 8.35
CA THR A 159 6.03 11.65 8.16
C THR A 159 6.98 11.38 9.33
N VAL A 160 8.25 11.19 9.03
CA VAL A 160 9.27 10.83 10.02
C VAL A 160 10.58 11.62 9.79
N PRO A 161 10.52 12.96 9.85
CA PRO A 161 11.67 13.81 9.51
C PRO A 161 12.90 13.54 10.38
N HIS A 162 12.69 13.06 11.60
CA HIS A 162 13.77 12.74 12.55
C HIS A 162 13.91 11.22 12.81
N GLY A 163 13.30 10.37 11.96
CA GLY A 163 13.39 8.92 12.05
C GLY A 163 12.69 8.34 13.28
N TYR A 164 13.26 7.31 13.87
CA TYR A 164 12.68 6.55 14.96
C TYR A 164 13.64 6.44 16.15
N TYR A 165 13.07 6.27 17.35
CA TYR A 165 13.82 5.74 18.49
C TYR A 165 13.89 4.21 18.39
N TYR A 166 15.03 3.64 18.79
CA TYR A 166 15.18 2.18 18.83
C TYR A 166 15.51 1.71 20.25
N PRO A 167 14.80 0.71 20.77
CA PRO A 167 15.19 0.08 22.03
C PRO A 167 16.55 -0.63 21.87
N GLY A 168 17.29 -0.80 22.97
CA GLY A 168 18.65 -1.38 22.95
C GLY A 168 18.71 -2.84 22.45
N ASN A 169 17.56 -3.53 22.34
CA ASN A 169 17.46 -4.88 21.79
C ASN A 169 16.93 -4.89 20.34
N SER A 170 16.88 -3.77 19.65
CA SER A 170 16.53 -3.72 18.23
C SER A 170 17.61 -4.42 17.41
N GLU A 171 17.20 -5.40 16.63
CA GLU A 171 18.13 -6.12 15.74
C GLU A 171 18.42 -5.34 14.45
N ARG A 172 17.49 -4.46 14.03
CA ARG A 172 17.59 -3.72 12.78
C ARG A 172 16.74 -2.45 12.78
N ALA A 173 17.20 -1.44 12.05
CA ALA A 173 16.40 -0.24 11.77
C ALA A 173 15.26 -0.53 10.81
N VAL A 174 14.14 0.18 10.98
CA VAL A 174 13.01 0.21 10.04
C VAL A 174 13.48 0.78 8.70
N PHE A 175 13.02 0.19 7.61
CA PHE A 175 13.28 0.74 6.28
C PHE A 175 12.50 2.04 6.08
N ILE A 176 13.22 3.11 5.78
CA ILE A 176 12.65 4.40 5.39
C ILE A 176 13.08 4.66 3.94
N PRO A 177 12.15 4.76 2.99
CA PRO A 177 12.48 5.13 1.61
C PRO A 177 13.18 6.49 1.58
N LYS A 178 14.16 6.65 0.69
CA LYS A 178 14.78 7.96 0.49
C LYS A 178 13.77 8.94 -0.08
N SER A 179 13.78 10.19 0.42
CA SER A 179 13.01 11.28 -0.14
C SER A 179 13.33 11.45 -1.63
N GLN A 180 12.31 11.59 -2.46
CA GLN A 180 12.46 11.98 -3.87
C GLN A 180 12.53 13.50 -3.94
N LYS A 181 13.69 14.08 -3.63
CA LYS A 181 13.91 15.50 -3.93
C LYS A 181 13.97 15.63 -5.45
N THR A 182 12.95 16.22 -6.05
CA THR A 182 13.06 16.83 -7.38
C THR A 182 13.96 18.07 -7.21
N TYR A 183 15.13 18.06 -7.79
CA TYR A 183 15.89 19.27 -7.99
C TYR A 183 15.27 19.98 -9.20
N ASP A 184 14.58 21.10 -8.93
CA ASP A 184 14.19 22.08 -9.97
C ASP A 184 15.43 22.71 -10.60
#